data_fba43ef1a4127f583a4182b94a613ed5
#
_entry.id   fba43ef1a4127f583a4182b94a613ed5
#
_cell.length_a   1.000
_cell.length_b   1.000
_cell.length_c   1.000
_cell.angle_alpha   90.00
_cell.angle_beta   90.00
_cell.angle_gamma   90.00
#
_symmetry.space_group_name_H-M   'P 1'
#
loop_
_entity.id
_entity.type
_entity.pdbx_description
1 polymer ?
#
loop_
_entity_poly.entity_id
_entity_poly.type
_entity_poly.pdbx_seq_one_letter_code
_entity_poly.pdbx_strand_id
1 'polypeptide(L)' 'MENNSFIHPNAKIGKNVVIEPFCYIAENVEIGDGCHIGPHATIYDYVKMGENCRVFP' A
#
# COMPACT_ATOMS: atom_id res chain seq x y z
N MET A 1 -4.95 -12.71 -0.15
CA MET A 1 -5.35 -11.55 0.50
C MET A 1 -6.83 -11.38 0.51
N GLU A 2 -7.38 -11.47 1.65
CA GLU A 2 -8.83 -11.44 1.80
C GLU A 2 -9.31 -10.08 2.26
N ASN A 3 -8.48 -9.09 2.10
CA ASN A 3 -8.87 -7.74 2.49
C ASN A 3 -9.80 -7.14 1.48
N ASN A 4 -10.61 -6.22 1.91
CA ASN A 4 -11.45 -5.44 1.01
C ASN A 4 -10.69 -4.24 0.48
N SER A 5 -9.42 -4.44 0.21
CA SER A 5 -8.56 -3.38 -0.30
C SER A 5 -8.50 -3.44 -1.81
N PHE A 6 -8.36 -2.29 -2.42
CA PHE A 6 -8.12 -2.21 -3.85
C PHE A 6 -6.66 -1.89 -4.10
N ILE A 7 -6.00 -2.74 -4.88
CA ILE A 7 -4.61 -2.52 -5.24
C ILE A 7 -4.54 -2.55 -6.75
N HIS A 8 -4.14 -1.42 -7.33
CA HIS A 8 -4.06 -1.34 -8.80
C HIS A 8 -3.01 -2.32 -9.31
N PRO A 9 -3.28 -2.97 -10.45
CA PRO A 9 -2.30 -3.95 -10.98
C PRO A 9 -0.92 -3.38 -11.26
N ASN A 10 -0.82 -2.09 -11.51
CA ASN A 10 0.47 -1.46 -11.78
C ASN A 10 1.19 -1.00 -10.53
N ALA A 11 0.63 -1.25 -9.35
CA ALA A 11 1.30 -0.89 -8.11
C ALA A 11 2.39 -1.92 -7.83
N LYS A 12 3.52 -1.45 -7.35
CA LYS A 12 4.64 -2.32 -6.98
C LYS A 12 4.72 -2.39 -5.48
N ILE A 13 4.50 -3.57 -4.95
CA ILE A 13 4.47 -3.80 -3.52
C ILE A 13 5.68 -4.64 -3.14
N GLY A 14 6.45 -4.15 -2.18
CA GLY A 14 7.63 -4.87 -1.74
C GLY A 14 7.29 -6.10 -0.92
N LYS A 15 8.31 -6.68 -0.31
CA LYS A 15 8.17 -7.89 0.49
C LYS A 15 7.73 -7.53 1.90
N ASN A 16 6.98 -8.44 2.51
CA ASN A 16 6.56 -8.30 3.90
C ASN A 16 5.76 -7.02 4.16
N VAL A 17 5.05 -6.57 3.15
CA VAL A 17 4.18 -5.41 3.30
C VAL A 17 2.84 -5.87 3.85
N VAL A 18 2.37 -5.17 4.88
CA VAL A 18 1.07 -5.44 5.47
C VAL A 18 0.11 -4.35 5.00
N ILE A 19 -1.00 -4.77 4.42
CA ILE A 19 -2.02 -3.84 3.95
C ILE A 19 -3.31 -4.19 4.67
N GLU A 20 -3.77 -3.28 5.51
CA GLU A 20 -4.98 -3.49 6.27
C GLU A 20 -6.21 -3.38 5.37
N PRO A 21 -7.38 -3.79 5.86
CA PRO A 21 -8.58 -3.75 5.02
C PRO A 21 -8.99 -2.35 4.62
N PHE A 22 -9.70 -2.26 3.50
CA PHE A 22 -10.32 -1.03 3.02
C PHE A 22 -9.32 0.03 2.64
N CYS A 23 -8.16 -0.40 2.14
CA CYS A 23 -7.17 0.53 1.60
C CYS A 23 -7.38 0.71 0.11
N TYR A 24 -6.93 1.84 -0.40
CA TYR A 24 -6.91 2.09 -1.83
C TYR A 24 -5.50 2.40 -2.26
N ILE A 25 -4.97 1.60 -3.17
CA ILE A 25 -3.62 1.79 -3.71
C ILE A 25 -3.75 2.06 -5.19
N ALA A 26 -3.39 3.27 -5.60
CA ALA A 26 -3.57 3.71 -6.98
C ALA A 26 -2.46 3.17 -7.88
N GLU A 27 -2.54 3.54 -9.15
CA GLU A 27 -1.57 3.03 -10.12
C GLU A 27 -0.20 3.67 -9.92
N ASN A 28 0.83 2.93 -10.35
CA ASN A 28 2.22 3.42 -10.31
C ASN A 28 2.69 3.79 -8.91
N VAL A 29 2.11 3.19 -7.89
CA VAL A 29 2.57 3.34 -6.52
C VAL A 29 3.71 2.36 -6.31
N GLU A 30 4.75 2.79 -5.59
CA GLU A 30 5.84 1.91 -5.21
C GLU A 30 5.94 1.91 -3.69
N ILE A 31 5.83 0.72 -3.12
CA ILE A 31 5.88 0.56 -1.67
C ILE A 31 7.07 -0.32 -1.36
N GLY A 32 7.98 0.19 -0.54
CA GLY A 32 9.17 -0.55 -0.17
C GLY A 32 8.88 -1.70 0.77
N ASP A 33 9.92 -2.47 1.05
CA ASP A 33 9.76 -3.67 1.87
C ASP A 33 9.43 -3.30 3.31
N GLY A 34 8.62 -4.13 3.92
CA GLY A 34 8.33 -4.01 5.35
C GLY A 34 7.40 -2.87 5.72
N CYS A 35 6.73 -2.27 4.75
CA CYS A 35 5.81 -1.18 5.04
C CYS A 35 4.52 -1.71 5.64
N HIS A 36 3.85 -0.86 6.38
CA HIS A 36 2.57 -1.19 7.00
C HIS A 36 1.57 -0.11 6.61
N ILE A 37 0.54 -0.51 5.90
CA ILE A 37 -0.51 0.42 5.44
C ILE A 37 -1.71 0.21 6.35
N GLY A 38 -2.07 1.23 7.11
CA GLY A 38 -3.18 1.13 8.04
C GLY A 38 -4.53 1.04 7.35
N PRO A 39 -5.57 0.73 8.10
CA PRO A 39 -6.90 0.56 7.51
C PRO A 39 -7.43 1.88 6.97
N HIS A 40 -8.23 1.79 5.91
CA HIS A 40 -8.86 2.96 5.28
C HIS A 40 -7.86 3.97 4.74
N ALA A 41 -6.61 3.55 4.52
CA ALA A 41 -5.62 4.46 3.97
C ALA A 41 -5.79 4.57 2.46
N THR A 42 -5.45 5.74 1.92
CA THR A 42 -5.49 5.96 0.48
C THR A 42 -4.09 6.36 0.02
N ILE A 43 -3.58 5.59 -0.92
CA ILE A 43 -2.27 5.90 -1.52
C ILE A 43 -2.54 6.38 -2.94
N TYR A 44 -2.21 7.64 -3.19
CA TYR A 44 -2.47 8.22 -4.50
C TYR A 44 -1.46 7.72 -5.53
N ASP A 45 -1.78 7.95 -6.81
CA ASP A 45 -0.90 7.49 -7.88
C ASP A 45 0.46 8.19 -7.80
N TYR A 46 1.47 7.46 -8.28
CA TYR A 46 2.87 7.93 -8.34
C TYR A 46 3.51 8.19 -6.98
N VAL A 47 2.93 7.66 -5.90
CA VAL A 47 3.55 7.75 -4.60
C VAL A 47 4.66 6.71 -4.49
N LYS A 48 5.79 7.12 -3.95
CA LYS A 48 6.89 6.20 -3.65
C LYS A 48 7.13 6.19 -2.17
N MET A 49 7.17 5.01 -1.59
CA MET A 49 7.43 4.84 -0.17
C MET A 49 8.72 4.07 0.02
N GLY A 50 9.53 4.53 0.94
CA GLY A 50 10.74 3.80 1.30
C GLY A 50 10.41 2.56 2.12
N GLU A 51 11.47 1.94 2.64
CA GLU A 51 11.30 0.73 3.43
C GLU A 51 10.81 1.05 4.82
N ASN A 52 10.06 0.12 5.39
CA ASN A 52 9.62 0.17 6.77
C ASN A 52 8.79 1.40 7.12
N CYS A 53 8.10 1.95 6.14
CA CYS A 53 7.22 3.08 6.39
C CYS A 53 5.90 2.61 6.95
N ARG A 54 5.22 3.50 7.64
CA ARG A 54 3.89 3.23 8.15
C ARG A 54 2.95 4.32 7.68
N VAL A 55 1.77 3.90 7.25
CA VAL A 55 0.74 4.82 6.79
C VAL A 55 -0.47 4.69 7.69
N PHE A 56 -0.94 5.81 8.17
CA PHE A 56 -2.15 5.85 8.99
C PHE A 56 -3.27 6.52 8.21
N PRO A 57 -4.51 6.19 8.53
CA PRO A 57 -5.66 6.78 7.85
C PRO A 57 -5.79 8.26 8.11
#